data_633375f96f290df4690fcb4899f80fa8
#
_entry.id   633375f96f290df4690fcb4899f80fa8
#
_cell.length_a   1.000
_cell.length_b   1.000
_cell.length_c   1.000
_cell.angle_alpha   90.00
_cell.angle_beta   90.00
_cell.angle_gamma   90.00
#
_symmetry.space_group_name_H-M   'P 1'
#
loop_
_entity.id
_entity.type
_entity.pdbx_description
1 polymer ?
#
loop_
_entity_poly.entity_id
_entity_poly.type
_entity_poly.pdbx_seq_one_letter_code
_entity_poly.pdbx_strand_id
1 'polypeptide(L)'
;MEISIKLLSDLCCYSGEVYNTTVDTDVVYDDYGLPYIPAKRLKGCIREAALELYEMGLLPHYNAIFGKEGSDASAFTISNAKLKNYEEIVNGLNQFEKADFVNQQKVLSLYTYLRTQTAVDTNTGTAIENSLRTLRVLKKGLIFHADVDLKNNDYAEEFKNAVSMVKHMGVSRTRGLGLVELKVENSLSTSVNHVLFKENELKDENKISYTIHLHSPLICK
;
A
#
# COMPACT_ATOMS: atom_id res chain seq x y z
N MET A 1 -9.85 -4.91 -10.78
CA MET A 1 -10.61 -4.60 -9.54
C MET A 1 -9.82 -3.57 -8.75
N GLU A 2 -10.50 -2.76 -7.97
CA GLU A 2 -9.86 -1.76 -7.12
C GLU A 2 -10.17 -2.04 -5.65
N ILE A 3 -9.17 -1.92 -4.78
CA ILE A 3 -9.37 -2.00 -3.33
C ILE A 3 -9.29 -0.58 -2.77
N SER A 4 -10.37 -0.17 -2.09
CA SER A 4 -10.42 1.05 -1.30
C SER A 4 -10.08 0.73 0.15
N ILE A 5 -9.12 1.46 0.72
CA ILE A 5 -8.62 1.27 2.09
C ILE A 5 -8.86 2.56 2.87
N LYS A 6 -9.79 2.53 3.81
CA LYS A 6 -10.08 3.66 4.70
C LYS A 6 -9.42 3.45 6.05
N LEU A 7 -8.65 4.43 6.51
CA LEU A 7 -8.04 4.41 7.83
C LEU A 7 -9.06 4.82 8.90
N LEU A 8 -9.43 3.90 9.77
CA LEU A 8 -10.33 4.16 10.90
C LEU A 8 -9.58 4.58 12.16
N SER A 9 -8.30 4.25 12.25
CA SER A 9 -7.34 4.78 13.22
C SER A 9 -6.05 5.15 12.51
N ASP A 10 -5.12 5.77 13.24
CA ASP A 10 -3.80 6.10 12.69
C ASP A 10 -3.05 4.83 12.31
N LEU A 11 -2.26 4.90 11.23
CA LEU A 11 -1.56 3.75 10.67
C LEU A 11 -0.07 4.01 10.52
N CYS A 12 0.76 3.10 10.97
CA CYS A 12 2.18 3.05 10.62
C CYS A 12 2.45 1.81 9.76
N CYS A 13 2.61 2.01 8.46
CA CYS A 13 3.06 1.00 7.50
C CYS A 13 4.53 1.22 7.18
N TYR A 14 5.37 0.45 7.79
CA TYR A 14 6.82 0.52 7.69
C TYR A 14 7.37 -0.34 6.54
N SER A 15 8.34 0.19 5.76
CA SER A 15 8.94 -0.53 4.63
C SER A 15 10.05 -1.51 5.05
N GLY A 16 10.68 -1.27 6.17
CA GLY A 16 11.92 -1.95 6.60
C GLY A 16 13.15 -1.06 6.44
N GLU A 17 13.07 0.06 5.77
CA GLU A 17 14.16 1.00 5.57
C GLU A 17 14.02 2.20 6.52
N VAL A 18 15.14 2.63 7.10
CA VAL A 18 15.19 3.81 7.97
C VAL A 18 15.75 4.96 7.13
N TYR A 19 14.87 5.91 6.78
CA TYR A 19 15.26 7.07 5.97
C TYR A 19 15.75 8.26 6.81
N ASN A 20 15.53 8.23 8.13
CA ASN A 20 15.85 9.38 8.98
C ASN A 20 16.37 8.93 10.34
N THR A 21 17.39 9.65 10.87
CA THR A 21 18.00 9.37 12.17
C THR A 21 17.13 9.78 13.37
N THR A 22 16.10 10.58 13.13
CA THR A 22 15.24 11.12 14.21
C THR A 22 13.93 10.35 14.40
N VAL A 23 13.60 9.40 13.51
CA VAL A 23 12.37 8.61 13.55
C VAL A 23 12.74 7.13 13.50
N ASP A 24 12.42 6.40 14.56
CA ASP A 24 12.76 4.96 14.65
C ASP A 24 11.94 4.09 13.69
N THR A 25 10.71 4.50 13.40
CA THR A 25 9.84 3.80 12.44
C THR A 25 9.10 4.83 11.59
N ASP A 26 9.39 4.84 10.30
CA ASP A 26 8.83 5.81 9.36
C ASP A 26 7.83 5.16 8.40
N VAL A 27 6.89 5.95 7.88
CA VAL A 27 5.98 5.55 6.82
C VAL A 27 6.68 5.66 5.47
N VAL A 28 6.18 4.93 4.48
CA VAL A 28 6.70 5.01 3.11
C VAL A 28 6.02 6.15 2.37
N TYR A 29 6.81 6.91 1.61
CA TYR A 29 6.34 8.02 0.78
C TYR A 29 7.15 8.10 -0.51
N ASP A 30 6.59 8.77 -1.51
CA ASP A 30 7.19 8.94 -2.82
C ASP A 30 8.05 10.23 -2.94
N ASP A 31 8.53 10.51 -4.15
CA ASP A 31 9.36 11.69 -4.45
C ASP A 31 8.63 13.01 -4.22
N TYR A 32 7.30 13.02 -4.21
CA TYR A 32 6.48 14.19 -3.88
C TYR A 32 6.23 14.35 -2.37
N GLY A 33 6.63 13.37 -1.55
CA GLY A 33 6.31 13.31 -0.11
C GLY A 33 4.90 12.79 0.17
N LEU A 34 4.24 12.18 -0.81
CA LEU A 34 2.92 11.58 -0.64
C LEU A 34 3.06 10.16 -0.07
N PRO A 35 2.41 9.86 1.05
CA PRO A 35 2.49 8.54 1.64
C PRO A 35 1.70 7.52 0.82
N TYR A 36 2.20 6.28 0.81
CA TYR A 36 1.52 5.15 0.20
C TYR A 36 1.63 3.89 1.06
N ILE A 37 0.75 2.92 0.84
CA ILE A 37 0.81 1.61 1.48
C ILE A 37 1.47 0.63 0.50
N PRO A 38 2.64 0.04 0.85
CA PRO A 38 3.32 -0.89 -0.04
C PRO A 38 2.47 -2.13 -0.36
N ALA A 39 2.43 -2.51 -1.64
CA ALA A 39 1.74 -3.69 -2.15
C ALA A 39 2.10 -4.95 -1.36
N LYS A 40 3.38 -5.13 -1.02
CA LYS A 40 3.88 -6.26 -0.23
C LYS A 40 3.20 -6.35 1.15
N ARG A 41 3.00 -5.20 1.83
CA ARG A 41 2.33 -5.16 3.13
C ARG A 41 0.84 -5.46 3.01
N LEU A 42 0.20 -4.84 2.01
CA LEU A 42 -1.21 -5.06 1.74
C LEU A 42 -1.48 -6.54 1.39
N LYS A 43 -0.69 -7.11 0.49
CA LYS A 43 -0.77 -8.53 0.14
C LYS A 43 -0.57 -9.45 1.35
N GLY A 44 0.37 -9.13 2.24
CA GLY A 44 0.61 -9.89 3.47
C GLY A 44 -0.60 -9.90 4.40
N CYS A 45 -1.24 -8.74 4.61
CA CYS A 45 -2.44 -8.64 5.45
C CYS A 45 -3.64 -9.39 4.84
N ILE A 46 -3.83 -9.32 3.52
CA ILE A 46 -4.90 -10.07 2.85
C ILE A 46 -4.63 -11.58 2.94
N ARG A 47 -3.37 -12.01 2.78
CA ARG A 47 -3.00 -13.43 2.92
C ARG A 47 -3.23 -13.95 4.34
N GLU A 48 -2.89 -13.16 5.37
CA GLU A 48 -3.15 -13.47 6.78
C GLU A 48 -4.65 -13.70 7.04
N ALA A 49 -5.49 -12.76 6.60
CA ALA A 49 -6.94 -12.87 6.72
C ALA A 49 -7.54 -14.04 5.90
N ALA A 50 -7.00 -14.29 4.72
CA ALA A 50 -7.41 -15.42 3.88
C ALA A 50 -7.05 -16.78 4.50
N LEU A 51 -5.91 -16.85 5.21
CA LEU A 51 -5.50 -18.07 5.91
C LEU A 51 -6.48 -18.41 7.05
N GLU A 52 -6.92 -17.41 7.81
CA GLU A 52 -7.95 -17.59 8.84
C GLU A 52 -9.26 -18.16 8.25
N LEU A 53 -9.69 -17.61 7.10
CA LEU A 53 -10.88 -18.12 6.40
C LEU A 53 -10.68 -19.56 5.87
N TYR A 54 -9.49 -19.87 5.39
CA TYR A 54 -9.14 -21.22 4.93
C TYR A 54 -9.20 -22.23 6.08
N GLU A 55 -8.62 -21.90 7.23
CA GLU A 55 -8.66 -22.74 8.44
C GLU A 55 -10.08 -22.96 8.96
N MET A 56 -10.99 -21.99 8.76
CA MET A 56 -12.41 -22.10 9.07
C MET A 56 -13.20 -22.89 7.99
N GLY A 57 -12.56 -23.31 6.88
CA GLY A 57 -13.22 -24.00 5.76
C GLY A 57 -14.07 -23.09 4.86
N LEU A 58 -13.91 -21.76 4.98
CA LEU A 58 -14.70 -20.78 4.23
C LEU A 58 -14.02 -20.29 2.94
N LEU A 59 -12.76 -20.71 2.67
CA LEU A 59 -11.99 -20.31 1.51
C LEU A 59 -11.25 -21.53 0.90
N PRO A 60 -11.97 -22.42 0.21
CA PRO A 60 -11.42 -23.71 -0.25
C PRO A 60 -10.29 -23.56 -1.25
N HIS A 61 -10.27 -22.48 -2.07
CA HIS A 61 -9.26 -22.25 -3.10
C HIS A 61 -8.08 -21.38 -2.66
N TYR A 62 -7.80 -21.31 -1.33
CA TYR A 62 -6.71 -20.50 -0.77
C TYR A 62 -5.37 -20.68 -1.52
N ASN A 63 -4.92 -21.92 -1.71
CA ASN A 63 -3.64 -22.20 -2.37
C ASN A 63 -3.63 -21.79 -3.84
N ALA A 64 -4.76 -21.86 -4.54
CA ALA A 64 -4.88 -21.42 -5.92
C ALA A 64 -4.78 -19.88 -6.03
N ILE A 65 -5.32 -19.15 -5.07
CA ILE A 65 -5.34 -17.67 -5.04
C ILE A 65 -4.00 -17.12 -4.57
N PHE A 66 -3.51 -17.61 -3.42
CA PHE A 66 -2.36 -17.02 -2.71
C PHE A 66 -1.04 -17.72 -2.99
N GLY A 67 -1.05 -18.87 -3.63
CA GLY A 67 0.10 -19.72 -3.89
C GLY A 67 0.60 -20.45 -2.65
N LYS A 68 1.46 -21.46 -2.86
CA LYS A 68 2.15 -22.17 -1.77
C LYS A 68 3.49 -21.53 -1.49
N GLU A 69 3.98 -21.63 -0.25
CA GLU A 69 5.32 -21.17 0.10
C GLU A 69 6.38 -21.92 -0.71
N GLY A 70 7.23 -21.15 -1.36
CA GLY A 70 8.41 -21.66 -2.07
C GLY A 70 8.18 -22.22 -3.48
N SER A 71 6.94 -22.46 -3.95
CA SER A 71 6.72 -23.10 -5.24
C SER A 71 5.82 -22.33 -6.20
N ASP A 72 4.71 -21.82 -5.75
CA ASP A 72 3.68 -21.29 -6.65
C ASP A 72 3.46 -19.78 -6.49
N ALA A 73 3.46 -19.07 -7.61
CA ALA A 73 3.09 -17.66 -7.63
C ALA A 73 1.59 -17.49 -7.35
N SER A 74 1.23 -16.41 -6.64
CA SER A 74 -0.18 -16.05 -6.43
C SER A 74 -0.90 -15.80 -7.76
N ALA A 75 -2.20 -16.09 -7.79
CA ALA A 75 -3.05 -15.85 -8.94
C ALA A 75 -3.46 -14.36 -9.10
N PHE A 76 -2.94 -13.45 -8.28
CA PHE A 76 -3.21 -12.03 -8.40
C PHE A 76 -1.95 -11.18 -8.22
N THR A 77 -1.99 -9.99 -8.82
CA THR A 77 -1.05 -8.91 -8.58
C THR A 77 -1.77 -7.74 -7.94
N ILE A 78 -1.05 -6.97 -7.12
CA ILE A 78 -1.60 -5.80 -6.45
C ILE A 78 -0.61 -4.65 -6.55
N SER A 79 -1.11 -3.44 -6.82
CA SER A 79 -0.30 -2.23 -6.84
C SER A 79 -0.05 -1.67 -5.43
N ASN A 80 0.90 -0.74 -5.30
CA ASN A 80 0.98 0.08 -4.11
C ASN A 80 -0.32 0.88 -3.96
N ALA A 81 -0.87 0.95 -2.74
CA ALA A 81 -2.05 1.75 -2.50
C ALA A 81 -1.68 3.22 -2.36
N LYS A 82 -2.16 4.06 -3.27
CA LYS A 82 -1.96 5.50 -3.32
C LYS A 82 -3.16 6.23 -2.72
N LEU A 83 -2.98 7.48 -2.31
CA LEU A 83 -4.07 8.35 -1.85
C LEU A 83 -5.17 8.46 -2.92
N LYS A 84 -6.43 8.51 -2.50
CA LYS A 84 -7.60 8.55 -3.39
C LYS A 84 -7.49 9.60 -4.51
N ASN A 85 -6.96 10.79 -4.21
CA ASN A 85 -6.82 11.89 -5.17
C ASN A 85 -5.36 12.10 -5.59
N TYR A 86 -4.58 11.02 -5.68
CA TYR A 86 -3.14 11.07 -5.93
C TYR A 86 -2.78 11.90 -7.18
N GLU A 87 -3.41 11.61 -8.32
CA GLU A 87 -3.11 12.29 -9.59
C GLU A 87 -3.44 13.80 -9.55
N GLU A 88 -4.54 14.18 -8.89
CA GLU A 88 -4.92 15.59 -8.73
C GLU A 88 -3.90 16.32 -7.84
N ILE A 89 -3.45 15.67 -6.76
CA ILE A 89 -2.44 16.23 -5.84
C ILE A 89 -1.12 16.42 -6.57
N VAL A 90 -0.64 15.40 -7.31
CA VAL A 90 0.61 15.46 -8.09
C VAL A 90 0.53 16.57 -9.14
N ASN A 91 -0.58 16.67 -9.88
CA ASN A 91 -0.78 17.73 -10.86
C ASN A 91 -0.75 19.13 -10.20
N GLY A 92 -1.35 19.25 -9.02
CA GLY A 92 -1.27 20.48 -8.23
C GLY A 92 0.16 20.80 -7.79
N LEU A 93 0.90 19.81 -7.25
CA LEU A 93 2.29 20.00 -6.82
C LEU A 93 3.20 20.40 -7.97
N ASN A 94 3.08 19.80 -9.14
CA ASN A 94 3.86 20.13 -10.33
C ASN A 94 3.65 21.56 -10.81
N GLN A 95 2.46 22.14 -10.59
CA GLN A 95 2.21 23.56 -10.89
C GLN A 95 2.96 24.50 -9.95
N PHE A 96 3.31 24.03 -8.75
CA PHE A 96 4.03 24.77 -7.72
C PHE A 96 5.52 24.42 -7.62
N GLU A 97 6.07 23.59 -8.50
CA GLU A 97 7.49 23.16 -8.50
C GLU A 97 8.50 24.32 -8.46
N LYS A 98 8.13 25.51 -8.92
CA LYS A 98 8.96 26.72 -8.88
C LYS A 98 8.90 27.47 -7.56
N ALA A 99 8.13 27.00 -6.59
CA ALA A 99 7.97 27.66 -5.32
C ALA A 99 8.89 27.00 -4.28
N ASP A 100 9.99 27.66 -3.91
CA ASP A 100 11.02 27.20 -2.94
C ASP A 100 10.48 26.77 -1.54
N PHE A 101 9.20 26.94 -1.27
CA PHE A 101 8.59 26.64 0.02
C PHE A 101 7.87 25.27 0.07
N VAL A 102 7.70 24.57 -1.05
CA VAL A 102 7.09 23.23 -1.06
C VAL A 102 8.19 22.18 -1.16
N ASN A 103 8.36 21.39 -0.10
CA ASN A 103 9.29 20.26 -0.08
C ASN A 103 8.58 18.99 0.42
N GLN A 104 9.17 17.82 0.14
CA GLN A 104 8.64 16.51 0.53
C GLN A 104 8.22 16.43 1.99
N GLN A 105 9.03 16.97 2.93
CA GLN A 105 8.75 16.90 4.37
C GLN A 105 7.51 17.72 4.75
N LYS A 106 7.29 18.85 4.09
CA LYS A 106 6.08 19.67 4.31
C LYS A 106 4.85 18.96 3.78
N VAL A 107 4.93 18.38 2.57
CA VAL A 107 3.82 17.59 2.01
C VAL A 107 3.52 16.40 2.91
N LEU A 108 4.53 15.64 3.34
CA LEU A 108 4.38 14.49 4.23
C LEU A 108 3.71 14.87 5.56
N SER A 109 4.04 16.04 6.12
CA SER A 109 3.46 16.52 7.39
C SER A 109 1.96 16.81 7.33
N LEU A 110 1.40 17.03 6.13
CA LEU A 110 -0.05 17.20 5.95
C LEU A 110 -0.79 15.89 6.26
N TYR A 111 -0.20 14.75 5.91
CA TYR A 111 -0.80 13.42 6.03
C TYR A 111 -0.35 12.63 7.24
N THR A 112 0.73 13.08 7.91
CA THR A 112 1.38 12.34 8.99
C THR A 112 1.61 13.22 10.22
N TYR A 113 1.93 12.56 11.34
CA TYR A 113 2.52 13.22 12.51
C TYR A 113 3.43 12.23 13.26
N LEU A 114 4.25 12.75 14.15
CA LEU A 114 5.14 11.95 15.00
C LEU A 114 4.42 11.56 16.29
N ARG A 115 4.49 10.28 16.64
CA ARG A 115 4.00 9.73 17.90
C ARG A 115 5.16 9.13 18.67
N THR A 116 5.38 9.61 19.88
CA THR A 116 6.38 9.06 20.78
C THR A 116 5.76 8.02 21.71
N GLN A 117 6.50 6.98 22.00
CA GLN A 117 6.12 5.89 22.91
C GLN A 117 7.30 5.53 23.79
N THR A 118 7.04 5.13 25.02
CA THR A 118 8.04 4.59 25.95
C THR A 118 7.54 3.28 26.54
N ALA A 119 8.46 2.40 26.92
CA ALA A 119 8.11 1.23 27.70
C ALA A 119 8.03 1.61 29.19
N VAL A 120 7.05 1.03 29.86
CA VAL A 120 6.85 1.24 31.32
C VAL A 120 7.20 -0.05 32.04
N ASP A 121 8.01 0.03 33.07
CA ASP A 121 8.27 -1.08 33.99
C ASP A 121 6.99 -1.39 34.78
N THR A 122 6.52 -2.61 34.66
CA THR A 122 5.27 -3.06 35.29
C THR A 122 5.36 -3.12 36.83
N ASN A 123 6.58 -3.22 37.40
CA ASN A 123 6.78 -3.29 38.84
C ASN A 123 6.83 -1.91 39.49
N THR A 124 7.48 -0.96 38.82
CA THR A 124 7.70 0.40 39.37
C THR A 124 6.74 1.44 38.83
N GLY A 125 6.06 1.15 37.69
CA GLY A 125 5.19 2.10 36.99
C GLY A 125 5.96 3.25 36.32
N THR A 126 7.32 3.20 36.32
CA THR A 126 8.16 4.24 35.73
C THR A 126 8.59 3.91 34.31
N ALA A 127 8.94 4.92 33.52
CA ALA A 127 9.49 4.71 32.18
C ALA A 127 10.86 4.03 32.25
N ILE A 128 11.07 3.02 31.41
CA ILE A 128 12.36 2.36 31.26
C ILE A 128 13.31 3.31 30.54
N GLU A 129 14.54 3.46 31.06
CA GLU A 129 15.58 4.26 30.41
C GLU A 129 15.86 3.77 28.99
N ASN A 130 16.14 4.67 28.07
CA ASN A 130 16.44 4.41 26.65
C ASN A 130 15.33 3.67 25.89
N SER A 131 14.09 3.66 26.40
CA SER A 131 12.96 3.02 25.73
C SER A 131 12.10 3.95 24.88
N LEU A 132 12.45 5.24 24.84
CA LEU A 132 11.72 6.23 24.03
C LEU A 132 11.88 5.88 22.53
N ARG A 133 10.75 5.74 21.84
CA ARG A 133 10.69 5.47 20.40
C ARG A 133 9.73 6.44 19.74
N THR A 134 10.16 6.95 18.59
CA THR A 134 9.37 7.85 17.77
C THR A 134 8.92 7.13 16.49
N LEU A 135 7.60 7.10 16.27
CA LEU A 135 7.06 6.58 15.02
C LEU A 135 6.36 7.71 14.27
N ARG A 136 6.48 7.70 12.95
CA ARG A 136 5.61 8.50 12.11
C ARG A 136 4.36 7.69 11.77
N VAL A 137 3.20 8.30 11.91
CA VAL A 137 1.92 7.66 11.64
C VAL A 137 1.11 8.45 10.60
N LEU A 138 0.41 7.73 9.74
CA LEU A 138 -0.61 8.28 8.85
C LEU A 138 -1.84 8.66 9.67
N LYS A 139 -2.41 9.81 9.39
CA LYS A 139 -3.61 10.31 10.08
C LYS A 139 -4.83 9.45 9.72
N LYS A 140 -5.67 9.17 10.71
CA LYS A 140 -6.97 8.55 10.50
C LYS A 140 -7.81 9.34 9.49
N GLY A 141 -8.72 8.67 8.79
CA GLY A 141 -9.63 9.26 7.80
C GLY A 141 -9.07 9.31 6.39
N LEU A 142 -7.78 9.07 6.18
CA LEU A 142 -7.20 8.94 4.84
C LEU A 142 -7.78 7.74 4.12
N ILE A 143 -7.94 7.85 2.81
CA ILE A 143 -8.41 6.81 1.91
C ILE A 143 -7.33 6.55 0.87
N PHE A 144 -7.00 5.28 0.69
CA PHE A 144 -6.03 4.80 -0.30
C PHE A 144 -6.72 3.85 -1.28
N HIS A 145 -6.23 3.82 -2.51
CA HIS A 145 -6.71 2.93 -3.55
C HIS A 145 -5.56 2.10 -4.10
N ALA A 146 -5.80 0.81 -4.32
CA ALA A 146 -4.87 -0.12 -4.93
C ALA A 146 -5.55 -0.90 -6.04
N ASP A 147 -4.89 -1.02 -7.19
CA ASP A 147 -5.35 -1.85 -8.29
C ASP A 147 -5.00 -3.31 -8.04
N VAL A 148 -5.94 -4.19 -8.36
CA VAL A 148 -5.77 -5.64 -8.31
C VAL A 148 -6.09 -6.24 -9.66
N ASP A 149 -5.16 -7.01 -10.18
CA ASP A 149 -5.34 -7.86 -11.34
C ASP A 149 -5.39 -9.32 -10.89
N LEU A 150 -6.54 -9.95 -11.10
CA LEU A 150 -6.81 -11.34 -10.76
C LEU A 150 -6.80 -12.18 -12.05
N LYS A 151 -5.89 -13.14 -12.15
CA LYS A 151 -5.70 -13.98 -13.35
C LYS A 151 -6.93 -14.84 -13.67
N ASN A 152 -7.71 -15.24 -12.65
CA ASN A 152 -8.93 -16.01 -12.81
C ASN A 152 -10.07 -15.36 -12.01
N ASN A 153 -11.11 -14.93 -12.72
CA ASN A 153 -12.28 -14.29 -12.14
C ASN A 153 -13.17 -15.25 -11.32
N ASP A 154 -13.01 -16.55 -11.46
CA ASP A 154 -13.79 -17.54 -10.67
C ASP A 154 -13.54 -17.38 -9.16
N TYR A 155 -12.34 -16.89 -8.79
CA TYR A 155 -11.97 -16.66 -7.39
C TYR A 155 -12.30 -15.27 -6.88
N ALA A 156 -12.99 -14.44 -7.66
CA ALA A 156 -13.24 -13.04 -7.32
C ALA A 156 -14.01 -12.87 -6.01
N GLU A 157 -15.03 -13.69 -5.75
CA GLU A 157 -15.82 -13.62 -4.52
C GLU A 157 -15.02 -14.09 -3.29
N GLU A 158 -14.23 -15.17 -3.43
CA GLU A 158 -13.34 -15.62 -2.34
C GLU A 158 -12.29 -14.56 -2.01
N PHE A 159 -11.72 -13.93 -3.04
CA PHE A 159 -10.77 -12.84 -2.87
C PHE A 159 -11.40 -11.63 -2.16
N LYS A 160 -12.61 -11.22 -2.56
CA LYS A 160 -13.35 -10.13 -1.89
C LYS A 160 -13.62 -10.44 -0.42
N ASN A 161 -14.00 -11.69 -0.11
CA ASN A 161 -14.21 -12.12 1.27
C ASN A 161 -12.93 -11.99 2.09
N ALA A 162 -11.79 -12.45 1.55
CA ALA A 162 -10.49 -12.30 2.19
C ALA A 162 -10.12 -10.83 2.43
N VAL A 163 -10.33 -9.95 1.44
CA VAL A 163 -10.08 -8.50 1.57
C VAL A 163 -10.95 -7.89 2.66
N SER A 164 -12.24 -8.22 2.72
CA SER A 164 -13.19 -7.67 3.71
C SER A 164 -12.89 -8.08 5.15
N MET A 165 -12.19 -9.19 5.35
CA MET A 165 -11.78 -9.68 6.66
C MET A 165 -10.58 -8.94 7.25
N VAL A 166 -9.81 -8.20 6.44
CA VAL A 166 -8.69 -7.40 6.94
C VAL A 166 -9.21 -6.26 7.80
N LYS A 167 -8.97 -6.34 9.11
CA LYS A 167 -9.39 -5.30 10.08
C LYS A 167 -8.23 -4.44 10.54
N HIS A 168 -7.01 -4.98 10.54
CA HIS A 168 -5.84 -4.28 11.05
C HIS A 168 -4.65 -4.42 10.11
N MET A 169 -3.89 -3.34 9.96
CA MET A 169 -2.67 -3.28 9.17
C MET A 169 -1.55 -2.55 9.93
N GLY A 170 -0.31 -2.79 9.51
CA GLY A 170 0.87 -2.08 10.04
C GLY A 170 1.33 -2.55 11.42
N VAL A 171 2.04 -1.69 12.12
CA VAL A 171 2.63 -1.98 13.43
C VAL A 171 1.72 -1.53 14.57
N SER A 172 1.96 -2.08 15.78
CA SER A 172 1.25 -1.70 17.02
C SER A 172 -0.29 -1.88 16.96
N ARG A 173 -0.75 -2.91 16.25
CA ARG A 173 -2.20 -3.24 16.08
C ARG A 173 -2.93 -3.37 17.43
N THR A 174 -2.27 -3.90 18.46
CA THR A 174 -2.83 -4.07 19.81
C THR A 174 -2.80 -2.79 20.66
N ARG A 175 -2.20 -1.71 20.14
CA ARG A 175 -2.03 -0.44 20.84
C ARG A 175 -2.83 0.71 20.20
N GLY A 176 -3.95 0.36 19.53
CA GLY A 176 -4.90 1.32 18.95
C GLY A 176 -4.48 1.90 17.59
N LEU A 177 -3.45 1.32 16.94
CA LEU A 177 -3.07 1.68 15.57
C LEU A 177 -3.56 0.66 14.55
N GLY A 178 -3.71 1.11 13.32
CA GLY A 178 -3.88 0.23 12.16
C GLY A 178 -5.27 -0.33 11.95
N LEU A 179 -6.31 0.17 12.63
CA LEU A 179 -7.68 -0.22 12.32
C LEU A 179 -8.07 0.35 10.96
N VAL A 180 -8.50 -0.52 10.05
CA VAL A 180 -8.83 -0.19 8.66
C VAL A 180 -10.15 -0.82 8.22
N GLU A 181 -10.74 -0.25 7.19
CA GLU A 181 -11.85 -0.82 6.45
C GLU A 181 -11.42 -0.98 5.00
N LEU A 182 -11.42 -2.23 4.50
CA LEU A 182 -11.13 -2.53 3.11
C LEU A 182 -12.41 -2.89 2.37
N LYS A 183 -12.57 -2.34 1.16
CA LYS A 183 -13.69 -2.65 0.25
C LYS A 183 -13.14 -2.89 -1.13
N VAL A 184 -13.66 -3.91 -1.81
CA VAL A 184 -13.39 -4.13 -3.23
C VAL A 184 -14.48 -3.40 -4.02
N GLU A 185 -14.05 -2.41 -4.78
CA GLU A 185 -14.92 -1.71 -5.74
C GLU A 185 -14.79 -2.42 -7.08
N ASN A 186 -15.92 -2.84 -7.64
CA ASN A 186 -15.94 -3.25 -9.04
C ASN A 186 -15.84 -1.95 -9.83
N SER A 187 -14.64 -1.53 -10.19
CA SER A 187 -14.48 -0.52 -11.22
C SER A 187 -15.15 -1.10 -12.47
N LEU A 188 -16.33 -0.58 -12.83
CA LEU A 188 -16.75 -0.60 -14.19
C LEU A 188 -15.57 0.01 -14.97
N SER A 189 -14.79 -0.86 -15.58
CA SER A 189 -13.65 -0.59 -16.44
C SER A 189 -13.52 0.87 -16.84
N THR A 190 -12.77 1.67 -16.03
CA THR A 190 -11.91 2.62 -16.67
C THR A 190 -10.87 1.72 -17.33
N SER A 191 -11.03 1.53 -18.62
CA SER A 191 -10.11 0.79 -19.45
C SER A 191 -8.69 1.05 -18.94
N VAL A 192 -8.02 0.01 -18.41
CA VAL A 192 -6.59 -0.07 -18.59
C VAL A 192 -6.45 0.22 -20.07
N ASN A 193 -5.92 1.38 -20.40
CA ASN A 193 -5.50 1.65 -21.75
C ASN A 193 -4.47 0.56 -22.05
N HIS A 194 -4.93 -0.60 -22.51
CA HIS A 194 -4.14 -1.40 -23.42
C HIS A 194 -3.65 -0.34 -24.40
N VAL A 195 -2.35 -0.10 -24.35
CA VAL A 195 -1.70 0.68 -25.38
C VAL A 195 -2.09 -0.07 -26.65
N LEU A 196 -3.20 0.35 -27.23
CA LEU A 196 -3.50 0.04 -28.61
C LEU A 196 -2.31 0.63 -29.33
N PHE A 197 -1.41 -0.23 -29.74
CA PHE A 197 -0.39 0.12 -30.72
C PHE A 197 -1.16 0.79 -31.86
N LYS A 198 -1.20 2.12 -31.84
CA LYS A 198 -1.55 2.85 -33.04
C LYS A 198 -0.45 2.47 -34.01
N GLU A 199 -0.80 1.69 -35.01
CA GLU A 199 -0.02 1.52 -36.21
C GLU A 199 0.16 2.91 -36.82
N ASN A 200 1.10 3.69 -36.28
CA ASN A 200 1.63 4.85 -36.93
C ASN A 200 2.74 4.32 -37.83
N GLU A 201 2.35 4.18 -39.12
CA GLU A 201 3.23 4.17 -40.29
C GLU A 201 4.69 3.74 -40.01
N LEU A 202 4.93 2.45 -40.19
CA LEU A 202 6.25 1.84 -40.34
C LEU A 202 6.96 2.51 -41.54
N LYS A 203 7.77 3.53 -41.28
CA LYS A 203 8.63 4.14 -42.28
C LYS A 203 10.05 3.59 -42.28
N ASP A 204 10.37 2.63 -41.41
CA ASP A 204 11.66 1.91 -41.44
C ASP A 204 11.42 0.47 -40.96
N GLU A 205 11.70 -0.47 -41.85
CA GLU A 205 11.36 -1.89 -41.72
C GLU A 205 12.05 -2.67 -40.59
N ASN A 206 12.91 -2.04 -39.73
CA ASN A 206 13.72 -2.79 -38.76
C ASN A 206 13.92 -2.10 -37.38
N LYS A 207 13.13 -1.10 -37.01
CA LYS A 207 13.25 -0.51 -35.67
C LYS A 207 11.88 -0.36 -35.01
N ILE A 208 11.66 -1.14 -33.94
CA ILE A 208 10.55 -0.95 -33.02
C ILE A 208 11.08 -0.21 -31.78
N SER A 209 10.57 0.99 -31.52
CA SER A 209 10.86 1.70 -30.27
C SER A 209 9.62 1.69 -29.38
N TYR A 210 9.80 1.39 -28.10
CA TYR A 210 8.75 1.44 -27.09
C TYR A 210 9.27 2.15 -25.84
N THR A 211 8.37 2.85 -25.16
CA THR A 211 8.65 3.52 -23.88
C THR A 211 7.90 2.77 -22.78
N ILE A 212 8.63 2.34 -21.76
CA ILE A 212 8.06 1.69 -20.59
C ILE A 212 8.05 2.70 -19.44
N HIS A 213 6.86 3.01 -18.93
CA HIS A 213 6.69 3.80 -17.71
C HIS A 213 6.60 2.86 -16.52
N LEU A 214 7.57 2.93 -15.61
CA LEU A 214 7.56 2.13 -14.38
C LEU A 214 6.77 2.87 -13.31
N HIS A 215 5.70 2.25 -12.84
CA HIS A 215 4.89 2.75 -11.71
C HIS A 215 5.32 2.15 -10.36
N SER A 216 6.27 1.21 -10.40
CA SER A 216 6.89 0.60 -9.23
C SER A 216 8.31 0.12 -9.59
N PRO A 217 9.21 -0.10 -8.61
CA PRO A 217 10.55 -0.63 -8.88
C PRO A 217 10.49 -1.97 -9.62
N LEU A 218 11.29 -2.09 -10.69
CA LEU A 218 11.44 -3.32 -11.46
C LEU A 218 12.69 -4.06 -10.98
N ILE A 219 12.53 -5.32 -10.58
CA ILE A 219 13.65 -6.21 -10.27
C ILE A 219 13.84 -7.15 -11.46
N CYS A 220 14.94 -6.94 -12.19
CA CYS A 220 15.39 -7.88 -13.23
C CYS A 220 16.30 -8.93 -12.59
N LYS A 221 16.02 -10.20 -12.84
CA LYS A 221 16.89 -11.34 -12.51
C LYS A 221 17.71 -11.73 -13.72
#